data_2569395b98eebc61ebfad39657d75d49
#
_entry.id   2569395b98eebc61ebfad39657d75d49
#
_cell.length_a   1.000
_cell.length_b   1.000
_cell.length_c   1.000
_cell.angle_alpha   90.00
_cell.angle_beta   90.00
_cell.angle_gamma   90.00
#
_symmetry.space_group_name_H-M   'P 1'
#
loop_
_entity.id
_entity.type
_entity.pdbx_description
1 polymer ?
#
loop_
_entity_poly.entity_id
_entity_poly.type
_entity_poly.pdbx_seq_one_letter_code
_entity_poly.pdbx_strand_id
1 'polypeptide(L)'
;MERSQAATPPSRSSLRWAILRQAIKGPASPSVNDHSIERCTKDVSRKTPGGFKLISCCPLNGELHSQKNKFQLGTNELSVCYTLPIDGEKELIMIRRSDDCIDLDDFKISNKFGIDTTGLVCCWPSEEVLAYFCINNCEMFRSKRVLELGSGYGLAGLAIAASTDAFEVVISDGNPQVIDYVQRNININASTFGDTKVKSMILHWIEELDSEMLYNFDIIIASDCTFFKEFHECLAKTVKSLLKNSETSEAIFLSPKRGDSLDKFLAKIKDTGLDYDLIEDYDSKVWNLHQKFRNENDSWPNYDEDHCYPLLLRITLQKPKTASTTKPP
;
A
#
# COMPACT_ATOMS: atom_id res chain seq x y z
N MET A 1 14.17 33.12 40.65
CA MET A 1 14.78 32.22 39.64
C MET A 1 13.94 30.94 39.62
N GLU A 2 12.88 30.98 38.84
CA GLU A 2 12.01 29.79 38.61
C GLU A 2 12.55 29.02 37.41
N ARG A 3 12.90 27.76 37.63
CA ARG A 3 13.32 26.85 36.58
C ARG A 3 12.08 26.38 35.83
N SER A 4 11.93 26.82 34.58
CA SER A 4 11.00 26.26 33.61
C SER A 4 11.31 24.77 33.41
N GLN A 5 10.39 23.91 33.85
CA GLN A 5 10.41 22.48 33.52
C GLN A 5 9.95 22.29 32.09
N ALA A 6 10.88 21.87 31.22
CA ALA A 6 10.54 21.45 29.87
C ALA A 6 9.65 20.20 29.93
N ALA A 7 8.48 20.27 29.33
CA ALA A 7 7.53 19.16 29.24
C ALA A 7 8.16 18.01 28.43
N THR A 8 8.23 16.84 29.02
CA THR A 8 8.65 15.60 28.37
C THR A 8 7.69 15.29 27.19
N PRO A 9 8.21 14.92 26.00
CA PRO A 9 7.33 14.57 24.87
C PRO A 9 6.46 13.36 25.25
N PRO A 10 5.20 13.33 24.80
CA PRO A 10 4.26 12.27 25.11
C PRO A 10 4.79 10.91 24.63
N SER A 11 4.58 9.86 25.42
CA SER A 11 5.01 8.51 25.06
C SER A 11 4.28 8.03 23.80
N ARG A 12 4.91 7.14 23.01
CA ARG A 12 4.32 6.58 21.76
C ARG A 12 2.92 5.97 21.98
N SER A 13 2.67 5.39 23.14
CA SER A 13 1.34 4.88 23.50
C SER A 13 0.31 6.00 23.71
N SER A 14 0.68 7.14 24.27
CA SER A 14 -0.23 8.26 24.47
C SER A 14 -0.64 8.93 23.16
N LEU A 15 0.26 8.96 22.16
CA LEU A 15 -0.06 9.47 20.82
C LEU A 15 -1.03 8.54 20.08
N ARG A 16 -0.84 7.23 20.15
CA ARG A 16 -1.77 6.22 19.61
C ARG A 16 -3.16 6.36 20.26
N TRP A 17 -3.22 6.54 21.58
CA TRP A 17 -4.47 6.77 22.29
C TRP A 17 -5.15 8.10 21.94
N ALA A 18 -4.41 9.15 21.61
CA ALA A 18 -4.97 10.42 21.16
C ALA A 18 -5.64 10.30 19.79
N ILE A 19 -4.96 9.66 18.83
CA ILE A 19 -5.48 9.36 17.48
C ILE A 19 -6.75 8.50 17.59
N LEU A 20 -6.72 7.50 18.44
CA LEU A 20 -7.84 6.60 18.69
C LEU A 20 -9.07 7.33 19.24
N ARG A 21 -8.90 8.14 20.28
CA ARG A 21 -9.99 8.93 20.86
C ARG A 21 -10.65 9.85 19.85
N GLN A 22 -9.87 10.40 18.93
CA GLN A 22 -10.37 11.30 17.91
C GLN A 22 -11.17 10.54 16.84
N ALA A 23 -10.72 9.34 16.46
CA ALA A 23 -11.44 8.46 15.53
C ALA A 23 -12.78 7.96 16.11
N ILE A 24 -12.86 7.69 17.42
CA ILE A 24 -14.07 7.20 18.09
C ILE A 24 -15.10 8.32 18.36
N LYS A 25 -14.63 9.56 18.57
CA LYS A 25 -15.55 10.65 18.96
C LYS A 25 -16.36 11.25 17.81
N GLY A 26 -16.09 10.92 16.55
CA GLY A 26 -16.74 11.56 15.40
C GLY A 26 -16.47 13.07 15.33
N PRO A 27 -16.98 13.79 14.35
CA PRO A 27 -16.86 15.25 14.29
C PRO A 27 -17.66 15.87 15.44
N ALA A 28 -16.97 16.35 16.47
CA ALA A 28 -17.59 17.08 17.59
C ALA A 28 -18.09 18.42 17.06
N SER A 29 -19.32 18.78 17.45
CA SER A 29 -19.85 20.13 17.33
C SER A 29 -18.89 21.15 17.95
N PRO A 30 -18.71 22.36 17.37
CA PRO A 30 -17.68 23.29 17.78
C PRO A 30 -17.98 23.85 19.18
N SER A 31 -17.18 23.48 20.17
CA SER A 31 -17.10 24.19 21.45
C SER A 31 -15.64 24.57 21.76
N VAL A 32 -15.39 25.80 21.62
CA VAL A 32 -14.44 26.74 22.27
C VAL A 32 -13.22 26.16 23.01
N ASN A 33 -12.05 26.60 22.51
CA ASN A 33 -10.74 26.72 23.17
C ASN A 33 -9.96 25.45 23.51
N ASP A 34 -9.17 25.01 22.52
CA ASP A 34 -7.83 24.47 22.79
C ASP A 34 -6.92 24.61 21.55
N HIS A 35 -6.18 25.72 21.49
CA HIS A 35 -5.34 26.09 20.33
C HIS A 35 -3.99 25.39 20.25
N SER A 36 -3.65 24.52 21.20
CA SER A 36 -2.29 23.91 21.28
C SER A 36 -2.18 22.48 20.77
N ILE A 37 -3.31 21.77 20.62
CA ILE A 37 -3.32 20.37 20.12
C ILE A 37 -3.70 20.32 18.62
N GLU A 38 -4.27 21.39 18.09
CA GLU A 38 -4.76 21.44 16.69
C GLU A 38 -3.68 21.39 15.61
N ARG A 39 -2.40 21.66 15.91
CA ARG A 39 -1.35 21.70 14.89
C ARG A 39 -0.80 20.34 14.48
N CYS A 40 -1.03 19.29 15.24
CA CYS A 40 -0.46 17.97 14.97
C CYS A 40 -1.47 16.97 14.39
N THR A 41 -2.75 17.34 14.31
CA THR A 41 -3.83 16.48 13.83
C THR A 41 -4.55 17.06 12.62
N LYS A 42 -4.06 18.17 12.05
CA LYS A 42 -4.54 18.64 10.77
C LYS A 42 -4.16 17.60 9.74
N ASP A 43 -5.17 16.95 9.23
CA ASP A 43 -5.26 16.49 7.87
C ASP A 43 -4.67 15.15 7.46
N VAL A 44 -4.65 14.15 8.33
CA VAL A 44 -4.85 12.79 7.79
C VAL A 44 -6.35 12.53 7.76
N SER A 45 -7.07 13.34 7.00
CA SER A 45 -8.49 13.12 6.77
C SER A 45 -8.65 11.94 5.83
N ARG A 46 -8.94 10.77 6.37
CA ARG A 46 -9.37 9.57 5.63
C ARG A 46 -10.63 9.81 4.79
N LYS A 47 -11.27 10.96 4.95
CA LYS A 47 -12.52 11.39 4.30
C LYS A 47 -12.30 12.44 3.21
N THR A 48 -11.07 12.74 2.80
CA THR A 48 -10.89 13.67 1.69
C THR A 48 -11.39 13.02 0.42
N PRO A 49 -12.35 13.63 -0.29
CA PRO A 49 -12.84 13.12 -1.58
C PRO A 49 -11.80 13.36 -2.67
N GLY A 50 -10.54 13.09 -2.37
CA GLY A 50 -9.39 13.27 -3.23
C GLY A 50 -8.82 11.94 -3.68
N GLY A 51 -8.08 11.95 -4.76
CA GLY A 51 -7.41 10.81 -5.35
C GLY A 51 -6.98 11.15 -6.76
N PHE A 52 -6.08 10.37 -7.32
CA PHE A 52 -5.62 10.57 -8.69
C PHE A 52 -6.72 10.25 -9.72
N LYS A 53 -7.70 9.42 -9.37
CA LYS A 53 -8.81 9.01 -10.25
C LYS A 53 -8.31 8.46 -11.58
N LEU A 54 -7.28 7.64 -11.51
CA LEU A 54 -6.63 7.01 -12.66
C LEU A 54 -7.42 5.81 -13.17
N ILE A 55 -8.07 5.10 -12.25
CA ILE A 55 -8.92 3.94 -12.50
C ILE A 55 -10.35 4.32 -12.13
N SER A 56 -11.27 4.19 -13.09
CA SER A 56 -12.68 4.49 -12.84
C SER A 56 -13.22 3.56 -11.75
N CYS A 57 -13.88 4.12 -10.74
CA CYS A 57 -14.43 3.37 -9.62
C CYS A 57 -15.86 3.83 -9.34
N CYS A 58 -16.79 2.90 -9.23
CA CYS A 58 -18.18 3.19 -8.85
C CYS A 58 -18.67 2.24 -7.73
N PRO A 59 -19.47 2.74 -6.77
CA PRO A 59 -20.15 1.88 -5.81
C PRO A 59 -21.12 0.93 -6.51
N LEU A 60 -21.14 -0.33 -6.12
CA LEU A 60 -22.14 -1.29 -6.54
C LEU A 60 -23.29 -1.26 -5.53
N ASN A 61 -24.38 -0.59 -5.88
CA ASN A 61 -25.61 -0.63 -5.09
C ASN A 61 -26.22 -2.02 -5.21
N GLY A 62 -26.64 -2.62 -4.10
CA GLY A 62 -27.08 -4.00 -3.82
C GLY A 62 -27.91 -4.79 -4.85
N GLU A 63 -28.09 -4.35 -6.08
CA GLU A 63 -28.91 -4.97 -7.12
C GLU A 63 -28.12 -5.57 -8.29
N LEU A 64 -26.78 -5.50 -8.31
CA LEU A 64 -26.05 -6.21 -9.35
C LEU A 64 -26.04 -7.72 -9.06
N HIS A 65 -27.19 -8.33 -9.29
CA HIS A 65 -27.33 -9.76 -9.48
C HIS A 65 -26.62 -10.19 -10.77
N SER A 66 -25.30 -10.26 -10.71
CA SER A 66 -24.60 -11.14 -11.62
C SER A 66 -25.14 -12.55 -11.34
N GLN A 67 -25.78 -13.16 -12.33
CA GLN A 67 -26.51 -14.43 -12.24
C GLN A 67 -25.67 -15.64 -11.79
N LYS A 68 -24.39 -15.47 -11.41
CA LYS A 68 -23.48 -16.57 -11.10
C LYS A 68 -22.93 -16.62 -9.67
N ASN A 69 -22.86 -15.52 -8.91
CA ASN A 69 -22.35 -15.59 -7.54
C ASN A 69 -23.11 -14.62 -6.62
N LYS A 70 -24.04 -15.16 -5.83
CA LYS A 70 -24.65 -14.44 -4.70
C LYS A 70 -23.66 -14.38 -3.55
N PHE A 71 -22.86 -13.33 -3.44
CA PHE A 71 -22.14 -13.08 -2.19
C PHE A 71 -22.95 -12.12 -1.32
N GLN A 72 -23.10 -12.47 -0.05
CA GLN A 72 -23.72 -11.60 0.94
C GLN A 72 -22.67 -10.62 1.46
N LEU A 73 -22.99 -9.32 1.36
CA LEU A 73 -22.23 -8.27 2.05
C LEU A 73 -22.64 -8.27 3.52
N GLY A 74 -21.67 -8.10 4.40
CA GLY A 74 -21.91 -7.81 5.82
C GLY A 74 -22.52 -6.41 6.00
N THR A 75 -23.04 -6.12 7.19
CA THR A 75 -23.69 -4.84 7.52
C THR A 75 -22.76 -3.62 7.39
N ASN A 76 -21.45 -3.84 7.54
CA ASN A 76 -20.41 -2.81 7.52
C ASN A 76 -19.51 -2.96 6.30
N GLU A 77 -20.01 -3.51 5.22
CA GLU A 77 -19.26 -3.73 3.99
C GLU A 77 -19.90 -3.00 2.82
N LEU A 78 -19.07 -2.62 1.89
CA LEU A 78 -19.48 -2.09 0.62
C LEU A 78 -18.74 -2.80 -0.51
N SER A 79 -19.35 -2.83 -1.69
CA SER A 79 -18.69 -3.29 -2.90
C SER A 79 -18.52 -2.15 -3.88
N VAL A 80 -17.38 -2.14 -4.55
CA VAL A 80 -17.03 -1.19 -5.58
C VAL A 80 -16.60 -1.93 -6.84
N CYS A 81 -16.87 -1.34 -7.99
CA CYS A 81 -16.41 -1.83 -9.28
C CYS A 81 -15.33 -0.89 -9.80
N TYR A 82 -14.17 -1.44 -10.13
CA TYR A 82 -13.09 -0.75 -10.84
C TYR A 82 -13.11 -1.17 -12.30
N THR A 83 -13.21 -0.20 -13.20
CA THR A 83 -13.06 -0.43 -14.65
C THR A 83 -11.60 -0.19 -15.02
N LEU A 84 -10.89 -1.26 -15.37
CA LEU A 84 -9.46 -1.18 -15.69
C LEU A 84 -9.25 -0.44 -17.03
N PRO A 85 -8.28 0.48 -17.11
CA PRO A 85 -7.99 1.25 -18.32
C PRO A 85 -7.19 0.42 -19.35
N ILE A 86 -7.79 -0.66 -19.82
CA ILE A 86 -7.22 -1.58 -20.82
C ILE A 86 -8.21 -1.81 -21.96
N ASP A 87 -7.70 -2.28 -23.10
CA ASP A 87 -8.57 -2.69 -24.21
C ASP A 87 -9.47 -3.86 -23.79
N GLY A 88 -10.79 -3.72 -24.02
CA GLY A 88 -11.77 -4.75 -23.68
C GLY A 88 -12.48 -4.57 -22.33
N GLU A 89 -12.33 -3.41 -21.67
CA GLU A 89 -13.11 -2.99 -20.48
C GLU A 89 -13.28 -4.09 -19.43
N LYS A 90 -12.16 -4.56 -18.84
CA LYS A 90 -12.26 -5.51 -17.73
C LYS A 90 -12.65 -4.80 -16.44
N GLU A 91 -13.53 -5.44 -15.70
CA GLU A 91 -14.01 -4.95 -14.41
C GLU A 91 -13.46 -5.83 -13.27
N LEU A 92 -13.13 -5.17 -12.17
CA LEU A 92 -12.79 -5.80 -10.90
C LEU A 92 -13.81 -5.39 -9.83
N ILE A 93 -14.41 -6.36 -9.19
CA ILE A 93 -15.29 -6.15 -8.04
C ILE A 93 -14.48 -6.28 -6.77
N MET A 94 -14.53 -5.27 -5.92
CA MET A 94 -13.83 -5.29 -4.64
C MET A 94 -14.81 -5.08 -3.49
N ILE A 95 -14.81 -6.03 -2.56
CA ILE A 95 -15.48 -5.88 -1.26
C ILE A 95 -14.49 -5.25 -0.31
N ARG A 96 -14.93 -4.22 0.38
CA ARG A 96 -14.17 -3.57 1.43
C ARG A 96 -15.06 -3.17 2.59
N ARG A 97 -14.46 -2.84 3.72
CA ARG A 97 -15.17 -2.29 4.86
C ARG A 97 -15.68 -0.89 4.54
N SER A 98 -16.83 -0.53 5.10
CA SER A 98 -17.30 0.85 5.07
C SER A 98 -16.37 1.76 5.89
N ASP A 99 -16.05 2.93 5.35
CA ASP A 99 -15.08 3.87 5.92
C ASP A 99 -15.43 4.39 7.33
N ASP A 100 -16.68 4.14 7.77
CA ASP A 100 -17.19 4.63 9.06
C ASP A 100 -17.08 3.61 10.21
N CYS A 101 -16.59 2.39 9.96
CA CYS A 101 -16.62 1.30 10.93
C CYS A 101 -15.22 0.89 11.37
N ILE A 102 -14.80 1.35 12.56
CA ILE A 102 -13.66 0.80 13.30
C ILE A 102 -14.21 -0.07 14.43
N ASP A 103 -13.83 -1.35 14.48
CA ASP A 103 -14.23 -2.27 15.51
C ASP A 103 -13.18 -2.34 16.64
N LEU A 104 -13.63 -2.62 17.86
CA LEU A 104 -12.74 -2.88 18.99
C LEU A 104 -11.86 -4.13 18.76
N ASP A 105 -12.32 -5.07 17.96
CA ASP A 105 -11.54 -6.25 17.59
C ASP A 105 -10.35 -5.92 16.70
N ASP A 106 -10.41 -4.84 15.92
CA ASP A 106 -9.26 -4.36 15.13
C ASP A 106 -8.08 -4.01 16.02
N PHE A 107 -8.35 -3.44 17.20
CA PHE A 107 -7.31 -3.11 18.17
C PHE A 107 -6.74 -4.35 18.88
N LYS A 108 -7.56 -5.35 19.11
CA LYS A 108 -7.09 -6.62 19.68
C LYS A 108 -6.14 -7.32 18.72
N ILE A 109 -6.47 -7.33 17.44
CA ILE A 109 -5.65 -7.91 16.36
C ILE A 109 -4.36 -7.11 16.20
N SER A 110 -4.45 -5.78 16.11
CA SER A 110 -3.29 -4.90 16.03
C SER A 110 -2.33 -5.13 17.20
N ASN A 111 -2.84 -5.20 18.42
CA ASN A 111 -2.02 -5.44 19.61
C ASN A 111 -1.45 -6.87 19.65
N LYS A 112 -2.23 -7.87 19.23
CA LYS A 112 -1.82 -9.28 19.27
C LYS A 112 -0.68 -9.57 18.29
N PHE A 113 -0.76 -9.01 17.10
CA PHE A 113 0.20 -9.29 16.02
C PHE A 113 1.20 -8.17 15.79
N GLY A 114 1.11 -7.05 16.50
CA GLY A 114 2.00 -5.89 16.29
C GLY A 114 1.86 -5.25 14.92
N ILE A 115 0.69 -5.39 14.29
CA ILE A 115 0.39 -4.91 12.94
C ILE A 115 -0.46 -3.63 12.97
N ASP A 116 -0.44 -2.90 11.87
CA ASP A 116 -1.32 -1.76 11.66
C ASP A 116 -2.66 -2.20 11.02
N THR A 117 -3.72 -1.46 11.33
CA THR A 117 -5.07 -1.67 10.80
C THR A 117 -5.44 -0.67 9.72
N THR A 118 -4.54 0.23 9.33
CA THR A 118 -4.81 1.28 8.32
C THR A 118 -5.20 0.72 6.97
N GLY A 119 -4.67 -0.44 6.59
CA GLY A 119 -5.03 -1.15 5.35
C GLY A 119 -6.50 -1.58 5.28
N LEU A 120 -7.20 -1.76 6.43
CA LEU A 120 -8.62 -2.10 6.46
C LEU A 120 -9.56 -0.90 6.31
N VAL A 121 -9.10 0.28 6.68
CA VAL A 121 -10.00 1.45 6.84
C VAL A 121 -9.79 2.46 5.74
N CYS A 122 -8.67 2.42 5.04
CA CYS A 122 -8.29 3.44 4.07
C CYS A 122 -7.69 2.81 2.80
N CYS A 123 -8.24 3.17 1.65
CA CYS A 123 -7.55 3.00 0.37
C CYS A 123 -6.63 4.21 0.17
N TRP A 124 -5.34 3.99 0.23
CA TRP A 124 -4.36 5.06 0.08
C TRP A 124 -4.21 5.44 -1.40
N PRO A 125 -3.95 6.73 -1.72
CA PRO A 125 -3.74 7.15 -3.11
C PRO A 125 -2.65 6.36 -3.84
N SER A 126 -1.61 5.94 -3.12
CA SER A 126 -0.51 5.14 -3.69
C SER A 126 -0.94 3.76 -4.21
N GLU A 127 -2.00 3.17 -3.63
CA GLU A 127 -2.53 1.87 -4.07
C GLU A 127 -3.13 1.98 -5.49
N GLU A 128 -3.94 3.02 -5.74
CA GLU A 128 -4.49 3.27 -7.07
C GLU A 128 -3.39 3.57 -8.09
N VAL A 129 -2.40 4.39 -7.70
CA VAL A 129 -1.28 4.73 -8.59
C VAL A 129 -0.45 3.49 -8.90
N LEU A 130 -0.20 2.59 -7.92
CA LEU A 130 0.51 1.34 -8.15
C LEU A 130 -0.27 0.43 -9.12
N ALA A 131 -1.57 0.25 -8.92
CA ALA A 131 -2.40 -0.53 -9.81
C ALA A 131 -2.36 0.03 -11.25
N TYR A 132 -2.51 1.34 -11.39
CA TYR A 132 -2.44 2.02 -12.69
C TYR A 132 -1.06 1.87 -13.36
N PHE A 133 0.03 2.04 -12.59
CA PHE A 133 1.39 1.83 -13.08
C PHE A 133 1.59 0.40 -13.59
N CYS A 134 1.14 -0.60 -12.84
CA CYS A 134 1.26 -2.01 -13.23
C CYS A 134 0.48 -2.33 -14.50
N ILE A 135 -0.73 -1.78 -14.66
CA ILE A 135 -1.54 -1.96 -15.87
C ILE A 135 -0.82 -1.39 -17.10
N ASN A 136 -0.26 -0.18 -16.99
CA ASN A 136 0.43 0.48 -18.11
C ASN A 136 1.78 -0.18 -18.45
N ASN A 137 2.33 -0.97 -17.54
CA ASN A 137 3.59 -1.69 -17.73
C ASN A 137 3.38 -3.22 -17.75
N CYS A 138 2.28 -3.69 -18.33
CA CYS A 138 1.85 -5.10 -18.30
C CYS A 138 2.92 -6.08 -18.78
N GLU A 139 3.73 -5.72 -19.79
CA GLU A 139 4.78 -6.59 -20.34
C GLU A 139 5.85 -7.00 -19.30
N MET A 140 6.10 -6.17 -18.29
CA MET A 140 7.08 -6.52 -17.25
C MET A 140 6.63 -7.70 -16.38
N PHE A 141 5.34 -7.98 -16.32
CA PHE A 141 4.75 -9.06 -15.51
C PHE A 141 4.58 -10.36 -16.27
N ARG A 142 4.76 -10.37 -17.59
CA ARG A 142 4.56 -11.56 -18.44
C ARG A 142 5.39 -12.74 -17.96
N SER A 143 4.71 -13.86 -17.66
CA SER A 143 5.30 -15.12 -17.17
C SER A 143 6.09 -14.97 -15.86
N LYS A 144 5.86 -13.91 -15.08
CA LYS A 144 6.54 -13.62 -13.82
C LYS A 144 5.75 -14.11 -12.62
N ARG A 145 6.49 -14.44 -11.56
CA ARG A 145 5.94 -14.59 -10.20
C ARG A 145 5.99 -13.26 -9.50
N VAL A 146 4.83 -12.77 -9.11
CA VAL A 146 4.65 -11.46 -8.50
C VAL A 146 4.20 -11.62 -7.05
N LEU A 147 4.77 -10.82 -6.15
CA LEU A 147 4.34 -10.72 -4.75
C LEU A 147 3.95 -9.28 -4.45
N GLU A 148 2.77 -9.07 -3.90
CA GLU A 148 2.37 -7.80 -3.31
C GLU A 148 2.55 -7.86 -1.79
N LEU A 149 3.27 -6.86 -1.23
CA LEU A 149 3.52 -6.71 0.20
C LEU A 149 2.64 -5.60 0.78
N GLY A 150 2.01 -5.86 1.93
CA GLY A 150 1.16 -4.86 2.60
C GLY A 150 0.01 -4.40 1.72
N SER A 151 -0.70 -5.36 1.14
CA SER A 151 -1.62 -5.15 0.02
C SER A 151 -2.88 -4.36 0.37
N GLY A 152 -3.25 -4.22 1.66
CA GLY A 152 -4.58 -3.75 1.98
C GLY A 152 -5.63 -4.63 1.30
N TYR A 153 -6.54 -4.02 0.51
CA TYR A 153 -7.56 -4.80 -0.21
C TYR A 153 -7.08 -5.48 -1.49
N GLY A 154 -5.80 -5.29 -1.89
CA GLY A 154 -5.13 -5.99 -2.97
C GLY A 154 -5.45 -5.48 -4.36
N LEU A 155 -5.75 -4.19 -4.51
CA LEU A 155 -6.12 -3.62 -5.82
C LEU A 155 -5.03 -3.82 -6.88
N ALA A 156 -3.75 -3.61 -6.52
CA ALA A 156 -2.67 -3.72 -7.49
C ALA A 156 -2.43 -5.17 -7.92
N GLY A 157 -2.41 -6.12 -6.98
CA GLY A 157 -2.28 -7.54 -7.30
C GLY A 157 -3.45 -8.08 -8.13
N LEU A 158 -4.68 -7.70 -7.80
CA LEU A 158 -5.87 -8.06 -8.58
C LEU A 158 -5.83 -7.46 -9.99
N ALA A 159 -5.39 -6.19 -10.12
CA ALA A 159 -5.24 -5.54 -11.40
C ALA A 159 -4.18 -6.23 -12.28
N ILE A 160 -3.02 -6.59 -11.72
CA ILE A 160 -2.00 -7.38 -12.44
C ILE A 160 -2.60 -8.70 -12.91
N ALA A 161 -3.26 -9.44 -12.02
CA ALA A 161 -3.85 -10.74 -12.35
C ALA A 161 -4.90 -10.64 -13.47
N ALA A 162 -5.67 -9.56 -13.51
CA ALA A 162 -6.69 -9.36 -14.52
C ALA A 162 -6.16 -8.80 -15.85
N SER A 163 -5.08 -8.00 -15.83
CA SER A 163 -4.64 -7.23 -16.99
C SER A 163 -3.34 -7.71 -17.62
N THR A 164 -2.65 -8.69 -17.00
CA THR A 164 -1.34 -9.16 -17.50
C THR A 164 -1.33 -10.67 -17.67
N ASP A 165 -0.26 -11.18 -18.33
CA ASP A 165 0.01 -12.61 -18.45
C ASP A 165 0.99 -13.07 -17.36
N ALA A 166 0.82 -12.63 -16.12
CA ALA A 166 1.64 -13.08 -15.01
C ALA A 166 1.44 -14.58 -14.76
N PHE A 167 2.51 -15.31 -14.40
CA PHE A 167 2.41 -16.71 -14.08
C PHE A 167 1.67 -16.94 -12.75
N GLU A 168 2.03 -16.16 -11.74
CA GLU A 168 1.42 -16.21 -10.41
C GLU A 168 1.46 -14.84 -9.75
N VAL A 169 0.38 -14.48 -9.08
CA VAL A 169 0.29 -13.27 -8.23
C VAL A 169 -0.07 -13.72 -6.81
N VAL A 170 0.81 -13.42 -5.87
CA VAL A 170 0.59 -13.64 -4.45
C VAL A 170 0.32 -12.29 -3.80
N ILE A 171 -0.85 -12.12 -3.18
CA ILE A 171 -1.28 -10.89 -2.52
C ILE A 171 -1.14 -11.09 -1.01
N SER A 172 -0.28 -10.32 -0.34
CA SER A 172 0.05 -10.54 1.06
C SER A 172 -0.12 -9.31 1.94
N ASP A 173 -0.52 -9.57 3.17
CA ASP A 173 -0.61 -8.59 4.23
C ASP A 173 -0.33 -9.24 5.59
N GLY A 174 0.12 -8.46 6.57
CA GLY A 174 0.30 -8.94 7.94
C GLY A 174 -1.01 -9.10 8.72
N ASN A 175 -2.10 -8.49 8.27
CA ASN A 175 -3.38 -8.51 8.95
C ASN A 175 -4.28 -9.66 8.42
N PRO A 176 -4.63 -10.66 9.24
CA PRO A 176 -5.47 -11.77 8.80
C PRO A 176 -6.86 -11.34 8.33
N GLN A 177 -7.44 -10.24 8.88
CA GLN A 177 -8.73 -9.73 8.41
C GLN A 177 -8.61 -9.14 7.00
N VAL A 178 -7.48 -8.48 6.69
CA VAL A 178 -7.17 -8.01 5.32
C VAL A 178 -7.13 -9.20 4.38
N ILE A 179 -6.46 -10.27 4.77
CA ILE A 179 -6.32 -11.48 3.95
C ILE A 179 -7.66 -12.16 3.69
N ASP A 180 -8.59 -12.13 4.65
CA ASP A 180 -9.96 -12.62 4.44
C ASP A 180 -10.68 -11.80 3.34
N TYR A 181 -10.54 -10.47 3.34
CA TYR A 181 -11.08 -9.61 2.27
C TYR A 181 -10.40 -9.90 0.93
N VAL A 182 -9.08 -10.00 0.90
CA VAL A 182 -8.30 -10.32 -0.32
C VAL A 182 -8.76 -11.65 -0.89
N GLN A 183 -8.93 -12.69 -0.06
CA GLN A 183 -9.39 -14.00 -0.53
C GLN A 183 -10.80 -13.94 -1.14
N ARG A 184 -11.70 -13.18 -0.54
CA ARG A 184 -13.05 -12.94 -1.10
C ARG A 184 -12.98 -12.19 -2.43
N ASN A 185 -12.14 -11.17 -2.51
CA ASN A 185 -11.91 -10.40 -3.74
C ASN A 185 -11.30 -11.25 -4.85
N ILE A 186 -10.36 -12.14 -4.54
CA ILE A 186 -9.84 -13.14 -5.49
C ILE A 186 -10.97 -14.04 -6.01
N ASN A 187 -11.79 -14.59 -5.13
CA ASN A 187 -12.85 -15.53 -5.49
C ASN A 187 -13.92 -14.87 -6.40
N ILE A 188 -14.27 -13.61 -6.12
CA ILE A 188 -15.27 -12.89 -6.93
C ILE A 188 -14.76 -12.63 -8.34
N ASN A 189 -13.47 -12.33 -8.47
CA ASN A 189 -12.84 -11.96 -9.73
C ASN A 189 -12.16 -13.13 -10.45
N ALA A 190 -12.29 -14.37 -9.97
CA ALA A 190 -11.55 -15.53 -10.48
C ALA A 190 -11.72 -15.73 -12.02
N SER A 191 -12.86 -15.38 -12.56
CA SER A 191 -13.12 -15.48 -14.01
C SER A 191 -12.40 -14.44 -14.86
N THR A 192 -11.84 -13.38 -14.25
CA THR A 192 -11.14 -12.30 -14.97
C THR A 192 -9.64 -12.53 -15.11
N PHE A 193 -9.09 -13.49 -14.39
CA PHE A 193 -7.63 -13.69 -14.27
C PHE A 193 -7.01 -14.56 -15.38
N GLY A 194 -7.83 -15.15 -16.27
CA GLY A 194 -7.34 -16.04 -17.32
C GLY A 194 -6.55 -17.22 -16.72
N ASP A 195 -5.31 -17.42 -17.17
CA ASP A 195 -4.42 -18.50 -16.71
C ASP A 195 -3.54 -18.09 -15.52
N THR A 196 -3.61 -16.84 -15.07
CA THR A 196 -2.82 -16.33 -13.93
C THR A 196 -3.28 -16.99 -12.63
N LYS A 197 -2.36 -17.60 -11.91
CA LYS A 197 -2.62 -18.15 -10.58
C LYS A 197 -2.62 -17.04 -9.55
N VAL A 198 -3.72 -16.89 -8.77
CA VAL A 198 -3.82 -15.85 -7.75
C VAL A 198 -4.03 -16.47 -6.38
N LYS A 199 -3.27 -16.01 -5.39
CA LYS A 199 -3.33 -16.49 -4.01
C LYS A 199 -3.25 -15.33 -3.04
N SER A 200 -3.89 -15.48 -1.89
CA SER A 200 -3.69 -14.61 -0.72
C SER A 200 -2.81 -15.29 0.31
N MET A 201 -2.10 -14.49 1.11
CA MET A 201 -1.20 -15.03 2.14
C MET A 201 -1.00 -14.04 3.28
N ILE A 202 -1.01 -14.56 4.52
CA ILE A 202 -0.55 -13.79 5.67
C ILE A 202 0.98 -13.76 5.63
N LEU A 203 1.58 -12.57 5.63
CA LEU A 203 3.02 -12.38 5.64
C LEU A 203 3.40 -11.25 6.58
N HIS A 204 3.98 -11.60 7.71
CA HIS A 204 4.55 -10.66 8.67
C HIS A 204 6.02 -10.41 8.34
N TRP A 205 6.44 -9.16 8.20
CA TRP A 205 7.84 -8.84 7.87
C TRP A 205 8.82 -9.11 9.02
N ILE A 206 8.32 -9.34 10.25
CA ILE A 206 9.13 -9.63 11.44
C ILE A 206 9.35 -11.13 11.62
N GLU A 207 8.48 -11.97 11.07
CA GLU A 207 8.53 -13.42 11.24
C GLU A 207 9.54 -14.08 10.28
N GLU A 208 9.98 -15.28 10.64
CA GLU A 208 10.80 -16.10 9.75
C GLU A 208 10.00 -16.49 8.51
N LEU A 209 10.64 -16.32 7.36
CA LEU A 209 10.04 -16.65 6.08
C LEU A 209 10.10 -18.15 5.83
N ASP A 210 9.04 -18.70 5.24
CA ASP A 210 9.05 -20.08 4.77
C ASP A 210 10.16 -20.29 3.72
N SER A 211 10.93 -21.36 3.87
CA SER A 211 12.03 -21.69 2.97
C SER A 211 11.62 -21.81 1.51
N GLU A 212 10.38 -22.24 1.23
CA GLU A 212 9.84 -22.35 -0.12
C GLU A 212 9.59 -20.99 -0.80
N MET A 213 9.50 -19.93 -0.02
CA MET A 213 9.32 -18.57 -0.52
C MET A 213 10.63 -17.86 -0.85
N LEU A 214 11.74 -18.33 -0.29
CA LEU A 214 13.04 -17.66 -0.46
C LEU A 214 13.45 -17.63 -1.93
N TYR A 215 13.86 -16.44 -2.40
CA TYR A 215 14.34 -16.21 -3.78
C TYR A 215 13.39 -16.67 -4.88
N ASN A 216 12.08 -16.57 -4.64
CA ASN A 216 11.07 -17.17 -5.50
C ASN A 216 10.29 -16.18 -6.36
N PHE A 217 10.35 -14.89 -6.07
CA PHE A 217 9.58 -13.87 -6.78
C PHE A 217 10.45 -13.08 -7.74
N ASP A 218 9.98 -12.98 -8.99
CA ASP A 218 10.62 -12.18 -10.03
C ASP A 218 10.37 -10.69 -9.80
N ILE A 219 9.16 -10.33 -9.35
CA ILE A 219 8.76 -8.95 -9.05
C ILE A 219 8.08 -8.91 -7.69
N ILE A 220 8.46 -7.95 -6.87
CA ILE A 220 7.78 -7.61 -5.62
C ILE A 220 7.20 -6.21 -5.79
N ILE A 221 5.94 -6.01 -5.44
CA ILE A 221 5.30 -4.70 -5.46
C ILE A 221 4.82 -4.30 -4.07
N ALA A 222 4.79 -3.00 -3.78
CA ALA A 222 4.24 -2.48 -2.54
C ALA A 222 3.78 -1.02 -2.70
N SER A 223 2.68 -0.67 -2.06
CA SER A 223 2.20 0.71 -1.97
C SER A 223 2.16 1.18 -0.52
N ASP A 224 2.71 2.38 -0.27
CA ASP A 224 2.69 3.07 1.03
C ASP A 224 3.20 2.25 2.24
N CYS A 225 4.06 1.25 2.01
CA CYS A 225 4.59 0.36 3.05
C CYS A 225 5.75 0.96 3.86
N THR A 226 6.26 2.15 3.48
CA THR A 226 7.40 2.79 4.12
C THR A 226 7.01 3.76 5.23
N PHE A 227 5.74 3.80 5.60
CA PHE A 227 5.21 4.72 6.60
C PHE A 227 5.73 4.43 8.03
N PHE A 228 5.81 3.15 8.40
CA PHE A 228 6.24 2.73 9.74
C PHE A 228 7.74 2.48 9.82
N LYS A 229 8.45 3.41 10.44
CA LYS A 229 9.92 3.39 10.56
C LYS A 229 10.45 2.16 11.30
N GLU A 230 9.68 1.63 12.25
CA GLU A 230 10.02 0.43 13.00
C GLU A 230 10.12 -0.83 12.15
N PHE A 231 9.44 -0.88 11.01
CA PHE A 231 9.46 -2.04 10.12
C PHE A 231 10.45 -1.92 8.96
N HIS A 232 11.11 -0.79 8.77
CA HIS A 232 11.98 -0.55 7.62
C HIS A 232 13.07 -1.63 7.44
N GLU A 233 13.72 -2.02 8.53
CA GLU A 233 14.77 -3.04 8.48
C GLU A 233 14.20 -4.42 8.11
N CYS A 234 13.08 -4.80 8.73
CA CYS A 234 12.41 -6.06 8.45
C CYS A 234 11.89 -6.08 7.01
N LEU A 235 11.25 -5.01 6.54
CA LEU A 235 10.76 -4.89 5.17
C LEU A 235 11.91 -5.01 4.15
N ALA A 236 13.04 -4.33 4.36
CA ALA A 236 14.19 -4.43 3.48
C ALA A 236 14.78 -5.86 3.44
N LYS A 237 14.86 -6.54 4.61
CA LYS A 237 15.29 -7.94 4.70
C LYS A 237 14.31 -8.88 3.99
N THR A 238 13.00 -8.67 4.15
CA THR A 238 11.96 -9.44 3.49
C THR A 238 12.09 -9.32 1.97
N VAL A 239 12.22 -8.11 1.44
CA VAL A 239 12.46 -7.90 -0.01
C VAL A 239 13.69 -8.66 -0.48
N LYS A 240 14.83 -8.53 0.22
CA LYS A 240 16.07 -9.22 -0.14
C LYS A 240 15.93 -10.74 -0.16
N SER A 241 15.22 -11.30 0.81
CA SER A 241 15.09 -12.74 0.97
C SER A 241 14.11 -13.36 -0.02
N LEU A 242 13.09 -12.63 -0.42
CA LEU A 242 12.05 -13.12 -1.33
C LEU A 242 12.34 -12.86 -2.81
N LEU A 243 13.12 -11.82 -3.11
CA LEU A 243 13.46 -11.47 -4.48
C LEU A 243 14.41 -12.51 -5.09
N LYS A 244 14.03 -13.01 -6.25
CA LYS A 244 14.81 -14.00 -6.99
C LYS A 244 16.18 -13.45 -7.39
N ASN A 245 17.20 -14.28 -7.27
CA ASN A 245 18.54 -13.87 -7.67
C ASN A 245 18.68 -13.91 -9.20
N SER A 246 18.19 -12.86 -9.85
CA SER A 246 18.23 -12.68 -11.31
C SER A 246 18.44 -11.19 -11.63
N GLU A 247 19.08 -10.90 -12.74
CA GLU A 247 19.28 -9.52 -13.21
C GLU A 247 17.99 -8.78 -13.58
N THR A 248 16.92 -9.53 -13.84
CA THR A 248 15.61 -8.99 -14.22
C THR A 248 14.62 -8.93 -13.06
N SER A 249 15.05 -9.32 -11.86
CA SER A 249 14.20 -9.31 -10.67
C SER A 249 14.34 -8.00 -9.93
N GLU A 250 13.22 -7.43 -9.55
CA GLU A 250 13.17 -6.14 -8.86
C GLU A 250 11.98 -6.01 -7.91
N ALA A 251 12.10 -5.12 -6.95
CA ALA A 251 10.94 -4.69 -6.18
C ALA A 251 10.57 -3.25 -6.57
N ILE A 252 9.28 -3.01 -6.73
CA ILE A 252 8.68 -1.75 -7.19
C ILE A 252 7.80 -1.21 -6.08
N PHE A 253 8.22 -0.14 -5.47
CA PHE A 253 7.46 0.51 -4.42
C PHE A 253 6.96 1.87 -4.89
N LEU A 254 5.72 2.17 -4.60
CA LEU A 254 5.16 3.51 -4.74
C LEU A 254 4.84 4.06 -3.35
N SER A 255 5.67 5.00 -2.88
CA SER A 255 5.61 5.49 -1.51
C SER A 255 5.79 7.00 -1.45
N PRO A 256 4.89 7.73 -0.77
CA PRO A 256 5.12 9.15 -0.46
C PRO A 256 6.30 9.32 0.51
N LYS A 257 6.86 10.52 0.55
CA LYS A 257 8.00 10.84 1.44
C LYS A 257 7.67 10.68 2.91
N ARG A 258 6.49 11.19 3.33
CA ARG A 258 6.02 11.21 4.71
C ARG A 258 7.09 11.70 5.69
N GLY A 259 7.52 12.95 5.48
CA GLY A 259 8.65 13.55 6.18
C GLY A 259 9.96 12.87 5.82
N ASP A 260 10.66 12.33 6.80
CA ASP A 260 11.93 11.62 6.62
C ASP A 260 11.78 10.08 6.53
N SER A 261 10.54 9.57 6.42
CA SER A 261 10.30 8.13 6.49
C SER A 261 10.90 7.40 5.30
N LEU A 262 10.63 7.88 4.09
CA LEU A 262 11.20 7.28 2.88
C LEU A 262 12.73 7.33 2.90
N ASP A 263 13.34 8.47 3.26
CA ASP A 263 14.81 8.61 3.32
C ASP A 263 15.44 7.59 4.28
N LYS A 264 14.80 7.37 5.43
CA LYS A 264 15.25 6.35 6.40
C LYS A 264 15.11 4.93 5.85
N PHE A 265 14.06 4.65 5.07
CA PHE A 265 13.91 3.37 4.40
C PHE A 265 15.00 3.16 3.34
N LEU A 266 15.32 4.19 2.53
CA LEU A 266 16.40 4.14 1.55
C LEU A 266 17.76 3.84 2.18
N ALA A 267 18.03 4.38 3.36
CA ALA A 267 19.22 4.02 4.12
C ALA A 267 19.23 2.53 4.50
N LYS A 268 18.08 1.98 4.94
CA LYS A 268 17.96 0.54 5.28
C LYS A 268 18.11 -0.37 4.07
N ILE A 269 17.63 0.03 2.88
CA ILE A 269 17.89 -0.67 1.62
C ILE A 269 19.39 -0.84 1.40
N LYS A 270 20.18 0.24 1.50
CA LYS A 270 21.64 0.20 1.36
C LYS A 270 22.30 -0.66 2.44
N ASP A 271 21.93 -0.49 3.70
CA ASP A 271 22.46 -1.27 4.83
C ASP A 271 22.22 -2.78 4.65
N THR A 272 21.10 -3.14 4.00
CA THR A 272 20.73 -4.53 3.74
C THR A 272 21.49 -5.12 2.53
N GLY A 273 22.23 -4.31 1.79
CA GLY A 273 22.96 -4.72 0.58
C GLY A 273 22.04 -4.89 -0.63
N LEU A 274 21.09 -4.00 -0.75
CA LEU A 274 20.26 -3.79 -1.93
C LEU A 274 20.66 -2.46 -2.58
N ASP A 275 20.41 -2.34 -3.87
CA ASP A 275 20.50 -1.07 -4.62
C ASP A 275 19.12 -0.55 -4.95
N TYR A 276 19.02 0.76 -5.21
CA TYR A 276 17.76 1.36 -5.60
C TYR A 276 17.93 2.53 -6.56
N ASP A 277 16.87 2.75 -7.36
CA ASP A 277 16.61 3.97 -8.12
C ASP A 277 15.33 4.61 -7.61
N LEU A 278 15.38 5.92 -7.32
CA LEU A 278 14.23 6.71 -6.90
C LEU A 278 13.85 7.68 -8.01
N ILE A 279 12.61 7.58 -8.49
CA ILE A 279 12.12 8.31 -9.66
C ILE A 279 10.88 9.12 -9.26
N GLU A 280 10.92 10.41 -9.52
CA GLU A 280 9.80 11.31 -9.21
C GLU A 280 8.81 11.40 -10.38
N ASP A 281 9.30 11.65 -11.60
CA ASP A 281 8.49 11.72 -12.82
C ASP A 281 8.57 10.38 -13.58
N TYR A 282 7.74 9.42 -13.17
CA TYR A 282 7.72 8.07 -13.71
C TYR A 282 6.54 7.78 -14.64
N ASP A 283 5.53 8.64 -14.64
CA ASP A 283 4.35 8.56 -15.50
C ASP A 283 3.80 9.95 -15.76
N SER A 284 3.67 10.33 -17.02
CA SER A 284 3.28 11.68 -17.41
C SER A 284 1.87 12.08 -16.94
N LYS A 285 0.91 11.14 -16.87
CA LYS A 285 -0.44 11.43 -16.41
C LYS A 285 -0.45 11.64 -14.90
N VAL A 286 0.25 10.80 -14.15
CA VAL A 286 0.39 10.94 -12.68
C VAL A 286 1.10 12.26 -12.35
N TRP A 287 2.19 12.56 -13.05
CA TRP A 287 2.95 13.80 -12.89
C TRP A 287 2.11 15.04 -13.17
N ASN A 288 1.39 15.08 -14.29
CA ASN A 288 0.53 16.21 -14.63
C ASN A 288 -0.58 16.43 -13.59
N LEU A 289 -1.17 15.35 -13.07
CA LEU A 289 -2.16 15.43 -11.98
C LEU A 289 -1.52 15.98 -10.70
N HIS A 290 -0.33 15.51 -10.33
CA HIS A 290 0.42 16.02 -9.19
C HIS A 290 0.65 17.53 -9.31
N GLN A 291 1.15 18.00 -10.46
CA GLN A 291 1.38 19.42 -10.71
C GLN A 291 0.07 20.22 -10.63
N LYS A 292 -1.02 19.68 -11.15
CA LYS A 292 -2.35 20.29 -11.05
C LYS A 292 -2.80 20.42 -9.59
N PHE A 293 -2.67 19.37 -8.79
CA PHE A 293 -3.08 19.38 -7.38
C PHE A 293 -2.26 20.35 -6.53
N ARG A 294 -0.97 20.55 -6.85
CA ARG A 294 -0.12 21.55 -6.20
C ARG A 294 -0.55 22.99 -6.50
N ASN A 295 -1.03 23.25 -7.71
CA ASN A 295 -1.27 24.60 -8.21
C ASN A 295 -2.74 25.02 -8.08
N GLU A 296 -3.67 24.08 -7.98
CA GLU A 296 -5.12 24.30 -7.96
C GLU A 296 -5.74 23.73 -6.68
N ASN A 297 -5.98 24.60 -5.68
CA ASN A 297 -6.55 24.19 -4.39
C ASN A 297 -7.93 23.52 -4.47
N ASP A 298 -8.69 23.74 -5.54
CA ASP A 298 -10.04 23.20 -5.70
C ASP A 298 -10.06 21.79 -6.31
N SER A 299 -8.95 21.34 -6.91
CA SER A 299 -8.89 20.04 -7.60
C SER A 299 -8.74 18.85 -6.64
N TRP A 300 -8.03 19.03 -5.55
CA TRP A 300 -7.92 18.12 -4.42
C TRP A 300 -7.73 18.94 -3.13
N PRO A 301 -8.81 19.22 -2.38
CA PRO A 301 -8.70 19.97 -1.14
C PRO A 301 -7.75 19.32 -0.15
N ASN A 302 -6.84 20.11 0.42
CA ASN A 302 -5.80 19.67 1.35
C ASN A 302 -4.79 18.68 0.76
N TYR A 303 -4.52 18.77 -0.55
CA TYR A 303 -3.43 18.02 -1.16
C TYR A 303 -2.10 18.40 -0.53
N ASP A 304 -1.40 17.40 -0.03
CA ASP A 304 -0.05 17.52 0.52
C ASP A 304 0.85 16.54 -0.22
N GLU A 305 1.80 17.07 -0.99
CA GLU A 305 2.69 16.24 -1.81
C GLU A 305 3.50 15.24 -0.99
N ASP A 306 3.90 15.62 0.23
CA ASP A 306 4.68 14.78 1.13
C ASP A 306 3.89 13.54 1.59
N HIS A 307 2.56 13.64 1.61
CA HIS A 307 1.67 12.58 2.06
C HIS A 307 0.89 11.88 0.95
N CYS A 308 0.71 12.56 -0.20
CA CYS A 308 -0.20 12.09 -1.24
C CYS A 308 0.51 11.66 -2.53
N TYR A 309 1.70 12.23 -2.84
CA TYR A 309 2.41 11.91 -4.07
C TYR A 309 3.39 10.76 -3.88
N PRO A 310 3.12 9.57 -4.45
CA PRO A 310 4.04 8.45 -4.31
C PRO A 310 5.20 8.59 -5.30
N LEU A 311 6.41 8.48 -4.79
CA LEU A 311 7.62 8.33 -5.58
C LEU A 311 7.79 6.86 -5.99
N LEU A 312 8.27 6.63 -7.20
CA LEU A 312 8.60 5.29 -7.67
C LEU A 312 10.00 4.91 -7.19
N LEU A 313 10.07 3.85 -6.40
CA LEU A 313 11.31 3.27 -5.92
C LEU A 313 11.48 1.88 -6.55
N ARG A 314 12.53 1.68 -7.33
CA ARG A 314 12.92 0.40 -7.90
C ARG A 314 14.10 -0.15 -7.10
N ILE A 315 13.96 -1.33 -6.53
CA ILE A 315 14.95 -1.96 -5.65
C ILE A 315 15.46 -3.23 -6.32
N THR A 316 16.78 -3.40 -6.35
CA THR A 316 17.43 -4.58 -6.94
C THR A 316 18.47 -5.18 -6.00
N LEU A 317 18.79 -6.44 -6.23
CA LEU A 317 19.92 -7.06 -5.54
C LEU A 317 21.24 -6.42 -6.01
N GLN A 318 22.15 -6.12 -5.08
CA GLN A 318 23.48 -5.65 -5.44
C GLN A 318 24.20 -6.66 -6.32
N LYS A 319 24.73 -6.20 -7.45
CA LYS A 319 25.61 -7.03 -8.27
C LYS A 319 26.90 -7.36 -7.48
N PRO A 320 27.37 -8.61 -7.51
CA PRO A 320 28.66 -8.93 -6.90
C PRO A 320 29.72 -8.04 -7.56
N LYS A 321 30.49 -7.32 -6.72
CA LYS A 321 31.63 -6.53 -7.21
C LYS A 321 32.55 -7.50 -7.96
N THR A 322 32.63 -7.37 -9.28
CA THR A 322 33.64 -8.08 -10.06
C THR A 322 35.01 -7.70 -9.49
N ALA A 323 35.70 -8.68 -8.90
CA ALA A 323 37.06 -8.49 -8.43
C ALA A 323 37.87 -7.94 -9.63
N SER A 324 38.35 -6.72 -9.51
CA SER A 324 39.28 -6.16 -10.49
C SER A 324 40.50 -7.11 -10.53
N THR A 325 40.62 -7.86 -11.60
CA THR A 325 41.84 -8.60 -11.89
C THR A 325 42.95 -7.58 -12.09
N THR A 326 43.61 -7.24 -11.00
CA THR A 326 44.93 -6.61 -11.08
C THR A 326 45.83 -7.62 -11.77
N LYS A 327 46.18 -7.36 -13.03
CA LYS A 327 47.26 -8.09 -13.71
C LYS A 327 48.51 -7.91 -12.83
N PRO A 328 49.22 -8.99 -12.51
CA PRO A 328 50.53 -8.84 -11.92
C PRO A 328 51.50 -8.20 -12.91
N PRO A 329 52.55 -7.48 -12.40
CA PRO A 329 53.50 -6.72 -13.20
C PRO A 329 54.34 -7.57 -14.13
#